data_c6c4fbb1b1c05158d400e3ba360f4398
#
_entry.id   c6c4fbb1b1c05158d400e3ba360f4398
#
_cell.length_a   1.000
_cell.length_b   1.000
_cell.length_c   1.000
_cell.angle_alpha   90.00
_cell.angle_beta   90.00
_cell.angle_gamma   90.00
#
_symmetry.space_group_name_H-M   'P 1'
#
loop_
_entity.id
_entity.type
_entity.pdbx_description
1 polymer ?
#
loop_
_entity_poly.entity_id
_entity_poly.type
_entity_poly.pdbx_seq_one_letter_code
_entity_poly.pdbx_strand_id
1 'polypeptide(L)'
;MKLNHFIFFFTLLTCYSCYENISYVSYGDDINSDLVYSETLTNNFGQSNIIGEIIDVCPKKGCWMNVKVDTDTVFVKFKDYGFFVPKSGIEGKQVLMSGKIFKDTISVERLRHYAEDAKKSIDEIEKINMPEYKINMIAAGVAIREN
;
A
#
# COMPACT_ATOMS: atom_id res chain seq x y z
N MET A 1 74.81 -3.23 3.34
CA MET A 1 73.54 -3.80 3.90
C MET A 1 72.44 -2.76 3.67
N LYS A 2 71.61 -2.93 2.60
CA LYS A 2 70.57 -1.97 2.26
C LYS A 2 69.26 -2.45 2.85
N LEU A 3 68.73 -1.69 3.82
CA LEU A 3 67.44 -1.96 4.48
C LEU A 3 66.31 -1.35 3.61
N ASN A 4 65.58 -2.22 2.87
CA ASN A 4 64.40 -1.82 2.08
C ASN A 4 63.21 -1.64 3.01
N HIS A 5 62.78 -0.39 3.17
CA HIS A 5 61.49 -0.07 3.82
C HIS A 5 60.38 -0.27 2.81
N PHE A 6 59.65 -1.37 2.92
CA PHE A 6 58.43 -1.63 2.19
C PHE A 6 57.28 -0.95 2.95
N ILE A 7 56.90 0.25 2.49
CA ILE A 7 55.73 0.97 3.01
C ILE A 7 54.48 0.32 2.46
N PHE A 8 53.80 -0.46 3.29
CA PHE A 8 52.48 -1.05 3.00
C PHE A 8 51.42 0.05 3.12
N PHE A 9 51.02 0.65 1.98
CA PHE A 9 49.96 1.64 1.93
C PHE A 9 48.61 0.93 2.07
N PHE A 10 48.13 0.84 3.31
CA PHE A 10 46.80 0.29 3.63
C PHE A 10 45.72 1.34 3.26
N THR A 11 45.18 1.25 2.02
CA THR A 11 44.08 2.07 1.58
C THR A 11 42.81 1.66 2.33
N LEU A 12 42.43 2.46 3.32
CA LEU A 12 41.16 2.35 4.06
C LEU A 12 40.02 2.69 3.11
N LEU A 13 39.36 1.67 2.55
CA LEU A 13 38.13 1.83 1.77
C LEU A 13 37.02 2.20 2.74
N THR A 14 36.77 3.50 2.92
CA THR A 14 35.59 3.98 3.65
C THR A 14 34.36 3.75 2.80
N CYS A 15 33.61 2.69 3.09
CA CYS A 15 32.27 2.52 2.59
C CYS A 15 31.41 3.65 3.16
N TYR A 16 31.19 4.71 2.37
CA TYR A 16 30.13 5.66 2.64
C TYR A 16 28.80 4.91 2.44
N SER A 17 28.23 4.43 3.54
CA SER A 17 26.83 4.00 3.56
C SER A 17 25.99 5.25 3.30
N CYS A 18 25.44 5.39 2.09
CA CYS A 18 24.39 6.37 1.83
C CYS A 18 23.20 6.00 2.71
N TYR A 19 23.04 6.72 3.82
CA TYR A 19 21.83 6.70 4.61
C TYR A 19 20.80 7.53 3.86
N GLU A 20 19.93 6.87 3.08
CA GLU A 20 18.79 7.56 2.47
C GLU A 20 17.87 8.02 3.60
N ASN A 21 17.74 9.33 3.77
CA ASN A 21 16.73 9.91 4.64
C ASN A 21 15.36 9.67 4.00
N ILE A 22 14.66 8.64 4.46
CA ILE A 22 13.30 8.34 4.01
C ILE A 22 12.36 9.32 4.71
N SER A 23 11.74 10.21 3.94
CA SER A 23 10.73 11.15 4.42
C SER A 23 9.32 10.73 3.97
N TYR A 24 8.34 11.03 4.83
CA TYR A 24 6.93 10.76 4.60
C TYR A 24 6.09 12.00 4.83
N VAL A 25 5.08 12.19 4.00
CA VAL A 25 4.04 13.22 4.19
C VAL A 25 2.78 12.54 4.74
N SER A 26 2.34 12.98 5.92
CA SER A 26 1.16 12.45 6.60
C SER A 26 -0.13 13.15 6.19
N TYR A 27 -1.22 12.40 6.13
CA TYR A 27 -2.59 12.84 5.86
C TYR A 27 -3.54 12.17 6.84
N GLY A 28 -4.47 12.91 7.42
CA GLY A 28 -5.36 12.41 8.46
C GLY A 28 -4.70 12.41 9.84
N ASP A 29 -4.95 11.37 10.63
CA ASP A 29 -4.32 11.21 11.94
C ASP A 29 -2.80 10.97 11.77
N ASP A 30 -2.03 11.40 12.77
CA ASP A 30 -0.58 11.25 12.75
C ASP A 30 -0.17 9.78 12.63
N ILE A 31 0.71 9.52 11.68
CA ILE A 31 1.33 8.21 11.46
C ILE A 31 2.70 8.20 12.09
N ASN A 32 2.90 7.33 13.07
CA ASN A 32 4.23 7.10 13.65
C ASN A 32 5.00 6.12 12.76
N SER A 33 5.99 6.62 12.02
CA SER A 33 6.86 5.83 11.15
C SER A 33 7.75 4.83 11.90
N ASP A 34 7.92 5.00 13.22
CA ASP A 34 8.72 4.09 14.04
C ASP A 34 7.94 2.84 14.47
N LEU A 35 6.63 2.79 14.23
CA LEU A 35 5.82 1.61 14.48
C LEU A 35 6.12 0.51 13.45
N VAL A 36 5.95 -0.74 13.88
CA VAL A 36 6.02 -1.89 12.97
C VAL A 36 4.76 -1.93 12.11
N TYR A 37 4.95 -1.86 10.80
CA TYR A 37 3.89 -2.00 9.81
C TYR A 37 3.98 -3.37 9.15
N SER A 38 2.84 -4.05 9.01
CA SER A 38 2.79 -5.35 8.35
C SER A 38 2.80 -5.19 6.82
N GLU A 39 3.65 -5.95 6.17
CA GLU A 39 3.72 -6.06 4.71
C GLU A 39 2.74 -7.10 4.16
N THR A 40 2.04 -7.83 5.04
CA THR A 40 1.09 -8.87 4.66
C THR A 40 -0.25 -8.68 5.36
N LEU A 41 -1.32 -9.21 4.77
CA LEU A 41 -2.68 -9.15 5.32
C LEU A 41 -3.02 -10.38 6.18
N THR A 42 -2.14 -11.34 6.30
CA THR A 42 -2.38 -12.57 7.07
C THR A 42 -2.62 -12.22 8.53
N ASN A 43 -3.83 -12.48 9.02
CA ASN A 43 -4.28 -12.20 10.39
C ASN A 43 -4.36 -10.72 10.82
N ASN A 44 -4.28 -9.78 9.88
CA ASN A 44 -4.32 -8.33 10.15
C ASN A 44 -5.71 -7.70 9.94
N PHE A 45 -6.80 -8.48 10.08
CA PHE A 45 -8.15 -7.93 10.06
C PHE A 45 -8.48 -7.24 11.39
N GLY A 46 -9.19 -6.13 11.31
CA GLY A 46 -9.46 -5.26 12.45
C GLY A 46 -8.58 -4.01 12.44
N GLN A 47 -8.23 -3.47 13.60
CA GLN A 47 -7.33 -2.31 13.71
C GLN A 47 -5.90 -2.76 13.40
N SER A 48 -5.30 -2.15 12.38
CA SER A 48 -4.02 -2.59 11.81
C SER A 48 -3.18 -1.44 11.30
N ASN A 49 -1.86 -1.65 11.33
CA ASN A 49 -0.87 -0.80 10.69
C ASN A 49 -0.26 -1.59 9.52
N ILE A 50 -0.43 -1.10 8.32
CA ILE A 50 -0.07 -1.79 7.07
C ILE A 50 0.80 -0.88 6.22
N ILE A 51 1.78 -1.49 5.55
CA ILE A 51 2.60 -0.85 4.52
C ILE A 51 2.28 -1.46 3.16
N GLY A 52 2.27 -0.65 2.12
CA GLY A 52 2.02 -1.11 0.76
C GLY A 52 2.48 -0.11 -0.29
N GLU A 53 2.16 -0.40 -1.54
CA GLU A 53 2.45 0.44 -2.70
C GLU A 53 1.14 0.95 -3.31
N ILE A 54 1.04 2.25 -3.56
CA ILE A 54 -0.14 2.86 -4.16
C ILE A 54 -0.25 2.45 -5.63
N ILE A 55 -1.36 1.80 -6.00
CA ILE A 55 -1.64 1.41 -7.38
C ILE A 55 -2.29 2.57 -8.14
N ASP A 56 -3.36 3.13 -7.55
CA ASP A 56 -4.10 4.25 -8.11
C ASP A 56 -4.81 5.05 -7.00
N VAL A 57 -5.32 6.21 -7.36
CA VAL A 57 -5.97 7.15 -6.45
C VAL A 57 -7.19 7.80 -7.12
N CYS A 58 -8.16 8.23 -6.33
CA CYS A 58 -9.32 8.96 -6.82
C CYS A 58 -8.92 10.22 -7.61
N PRO A 59 -9.11 10.27 -8.94
CA PRO A 59 -8.66 11.38 -9.77
C PRO A 59 -9.49 12.66 -9.56
N LYS A 60 -10.67 12.56 -8.96
CA LYS A 60 -11.53 13.72 -8.71
C LYS A 60 -11.15 14.48 -7.44
N LYS A 61 -10.92 13.76 -6.33
CA LYS A 61 -10.75 14.37 -5.00
C LYS A 61 -9.61 13.77 -4.18
N GLY A 62 -9.02 12.63 -4.57
CA GLY A 62 -8.08 11.90 -3.72
C GLY A 62 -8.73 11.32 -2.46
N CYS A 63 -10.01 10.89 -2.56
CA CYS A 63 -10.81 10.45 -1.41
C CYS A 63 -10.77 8.94 -1.16
N TRP A 64 -10.08 8.20 -1.99
CA TRP A 64 -9.79 6.77 -1.87
C TRP A 64 -8.53 6.44 -2.65
N MET A 65 -7.92 5.31 -2.36
CA MET A 65 -6.81 4.74 -3.12
C MET A 65 -6.89 3.21 -3.12
N ASN A 66 -6.30 2.58 -4.15
CA ASN A 66 -6.00 1.16 -4.15
C ASN A 66 -4.53 0.97 -3.82
N VAL A 67 -4.24 0.08 -2.89
CA VAL A 67 -2.89 -0.20 -2.39
C VAL A 67 -2.60 -1.68 -2.53
N LYS A 68 -1.46 -1.99 -3.15
CA LYS A 68 -0.92 -3.35 -3.19
C LYS A 68 -0.22 -3.64 -1.87
N VAL A 69 -0.65 -4.72 -1.22
CA VAL A 69 -0.04 -5.24 0.02
C VAL A 69 0.27 -6.71 -0.24
N ASP A 70 1.54 -7.05 -0.41
CA ASP A 70 2.00 -8.36 -0.86
C ASP A 70 1.35 -8.76 -2.21
N THR A 71 0.51 -9.79 -2.21
CA THR A 71 -0.21 -10.29 -3.40
C THR A 71 -1.62 -9.72 -3.54
N ASP A 72 -2.12 -9.05 -2.52
CA ASP A 72 -3.49 -8.55 -2.44
C ASP A 72 -3.60 -7.06 -2.79
N THR A 73 -4.80 -6.67 -3.21
CA THR A 73 -5.17 -5.26 -3.38
C THR A 73 -6.17 -4.85 -2.30
N VAL A 74 -5.84 -3.79 -1.58
CA VAL A 74 -6.68 -3.20 -0.54
C VAL A 74 -7.31 -1.92 -1.08
N PHE A 75 -8.64 -1.86 -1.06
CA PHE A 75 -9.37 -0.62 -1.34
C PHE A 75 -9.46 0.22 -0.07
N VAL A 76 -8.81 1.38 -0.07
CA VAL A 76 -8.66 2.25 1.09
C VAL A 76 -9.56 3.46 0.96
N LYS A 77 -10.49 3.62 1.91
CA LYS A 77 -11.27 4.84 2.12
C LYS A 77 -10.75 5.56 3.34
N PHE A 78 -10.89 6.87 3.36
CA PHE A 78 -10.48 7.69 4.48
C PHE A 78 -11.64 7.89 5.45
N LYS A 79 -11.33 7.75 6.75
CA LYS A 79 -12.30 7.82 7.83
C LYS A 79 -13.09 9.12 7.76
N ASP A 80 -14.41 9.01 7.76
CA ASP A 80 -15.38 10.11 7.82
C ASP A 80 -15.19 11.18 6.73
N TYR A 81 -14.49 10.85 5.60
CA TYR A 81 -14.08 11.84 4.60
C TYR A 81 -13.22 12.98 5.17
N GLY A 82 -12.52 12.71 6.28
CA GLY A 82 -11.81 13.72 7.07
C GLY A 82 -10.55 14.28 6.42
N PHE A 83 -9.99 13.57 5.41
CA PHE A 83 -8.80 14.03 4.69
C PHE A 83 -8.76 13.48 3.26
N PHE A 84 -7.85 14.02 2.46
CA PHE A 84 -7.64 13.63 1.07
C PHE A 84 -6.14 13.56 0.78
N VAL A 85 -5.76 12.69 -0.16
CA VAL A 85 -4.38 12.58 -0.67
C VAL A 85 -4.25 13.28 -2.02
N PRO A 86 -3.04 13.54 -2.54
CA PRO A 86 -2.85 14.04 -3.89
C PRO A 86 -3.58 13.18 -4.93
N LYS A 87 -4.17 13.84 -5.94
CA LYS A 87 -5.00 13.18 -6.98
C LYS A 87 -4.19 12.46 -8.06
N SER A 88 -2.88 12.65 -8.07
CA SER A 88 -1.93 12.06 -9.03
C SER A 88 -0.50 12.24 -8.54
N GLY A 89 0.43 11.49 -9.11
CA GLY A 89 1.87 11.60 -8.81
C GLY A 89 2.29 10.91 -7.51
N ILE A 90 1.40 10.06 -6.96
CA ILE A 90 1.67 9.23 -5.79
C ILE A 90 1.60 7.72 -6.11
N GLU A 91 1.23 7.38 -7.33
CA GLU A 91 1.21 6.00 -7.83
C GLU A 91 2.64 5.42 -7.82
N GLY A 92 2.78 4.17 -7.40
CA GLY A 92 4.06 3.49 -7.21
C GLY A 92 4.80 3.87 -5.93
N LYS A 93 4.33 4.87 -5.17
CA LYS A 93 4.95 5.25 -3.91
C LYS A 93 4.53 4.32 -2.77
N GLN A 94 5.46 4.13 -1.84
CA GLN A 94 5.19 3.42 -0.59
C GLN A 94 4.29 4.26 0.31
N VAL A 95 3.34 3.59 0.96
CA VAL A 95 2.42 4.21 1.91
C VAL A 95 2.32 3.40 3.19
N LEU A 96 2.41 4.08 4.32
CA LEU A 96 2.07 3.56 5.64
C LEU A 96 0.61 3.92 5.92
N MET A 97 -0.16 2.98 6.45
CA MET A 97 -1.59 3.17 6.70
C MET A 97 -1.95 2.66 8.09
N SER A 98 -2.71 3.43 8.84
CA SER A 98 -3.29 3.03 10.12
C SER A 98 -4.81 3.11 10.05
N GLY A 99 -5.50 2.03 10.42
CA GLY A 99 -6.96 1.99 10.38
C GLY A 99 -7.53 0.59 10.51
N LYS A 100 -8.80 0.45 10.17
CA LYS A 100 -9.52 -0.81 10.27
C LYS A 100 -9.59 -1.53 8.92
N ILE A 101 -9.04 -2.75 8.87
CA ILE A 101 -9.12 -3.65 7.72
C ILE A 101 -10.26 -4.65 7.92
N PHE A 102 -10.98 -4.92 6.85
CA PHE A 102 -12.05 -5.92 6.83
C PHE A 102 -12.20 -6.55 5.44
N LYS A 103 -12.69 -7.78 5.45
CA LYS A 103 -13.00 -8.53 4.24
C LYS A 103 -14.48 -8.34 3.92
N ASP A 104 -14.76 -7.88 2.71
CA ASP A 104 -16.13 -7.82 2.18
C ASP A 104 -16.34 -8.98 1.21
N THR A 105 -17.57 -9.48 1.15
CA THR A 105 -17.94 -10.59 0.29
C THR A 105 -19.02 -10.14 -0.68
N ILE A 106 -18.72 -10.24 -1.98
CA ILE A 106 -19.71 -10.01 -3.03
C ILE A 106 -20.34 -11.37 -3.37
N SER A 107 -21.62 -11.51 -3.09
CA SER A 107 -22.35 -12.75 -3.36
C SER A 107 -22.38 -13.08 -4.86
N VAL A 108 -22.52 -14.35 -5.19
CA VAL A 108 -22.68 -14.82 -6.57
C VAL A 108 -23.83 -14.11 -7.28
N GLU A 109 -24.96 -13.92 -6.58
CA GLU A 109 -26.12 -13.20 -7.10
C GLU A 109 -25.77 -11.78 -7.54
N ARG A 110 -25.06 -11.04 -6.66
CA ARG A 110 -24.62 -9.66 -6.96
C ARG A 110 -23.60 -9.61 -8.08
N LEU A 111 -22.68 -10.57 -8.16
CA LEU A 111 -21.71 -10.66 -9.26
C LEU A 111 -22.40 -10.92 -10.60
N ARG A 112 -23.41 -11.80 -10.62
CA ARG A 112 -24.22 -12.06 -11.82
C ARG A 112 -24.97 -10.81 -12.25
N HIS A 113 -25.59 -10.10 -11.31
CA HIS A 113 -26.27 -8.83 -11.60
C HIS A 113 -25.32 -7.80 -12.21
N TYR A 114 -24.09 -7.66 -11.67
CA TYR A 114 -23.07 -6.77 -12.28
C TYR A 114 -22.66 -7.22 -13.69
N ALA A 115 -22.58 -8.51 -13.94
CA ALA A 115 -22.27 -9.04 -15.26
C ALA A 115 -23.41 -8.79 -16.27
N GLU A 116 -24.67 -8.88 -15.82
CA GLU A 116 -25.86 -8.51 -16.61
C GLU A 116 -25.84 -7.03 -16.98
N ASP A 117 -25.61 -6.14 -16.02
CA ASP A 117 -25.48 -4.70 -16.22
C ASP A 117 -24.35 -4.35 -17.20
N ALA A 118 -23.26 -5.12 -17.15
CA ALA A 118 -22.12 -5.02 -18.08
C ALA A 118 -22.39 -5.68 -19.44
N LYS A 119 -23.62 -6.20 -19.68
CA LYS A 119 -24.03 -6.89 -20.92
C LYS A 119 -23.14 -8.07 -21.31
N LYS A 120 -22.67 -8.82 -20.31
CA LYS A 120 -21.94 -10.07 -20.51
C LYS A 120 -22.88 -11.13 -21.13
N SER A 121 -22.31 -12.10 -21.83
CA SER A 121 -23.07 -13.23 -22.37
C SER A 121 -23.64 -14.11 -21.26
N ILE A 122 -24.72 -14.84 -21.55
CA ILE A 122 -25.35 -15.81 -20.62
C ILE A 122 -24.30 -16.82 -20.12
N ASP A 123 -23.47 -17.34 -21.04
CA ASP A 123 -22.41 -18.30 -20.70
C ASP A 123 -21.36 -17.75 -19.72
N GLU A 124 -21.05 -16.45 -19.80
CA GLU A 124 -20.13 -15.80 -18.85
C GLU A 124 -20.80 -15.60 -17.49
N ILE A 125 -22.09 -15.26 -17.47
CA ILE A 125 -22.86 -15.08 -16.23
C ILE A 125 -23.02 -16.40 -15.48
N GLU A 126 -23.33 -17.48 -16.18
CA GLU A 126 -23.50 -18.81 -15.59
C GLU A 126 -22.21 -19.38 -14.99
N LYS A 127 -21.05 -19.00 -15.52
CA LYS A 127 -19.73 -19.38 -14.97
C LYS A 127 -19.44 -18.73 -13.62
N ILE A 128 -20.14 -17.67 -13.24
CA ILE A 128 -20.01 -17.04 -11.92
C ILE A 128 -20.72 -17.92 -10.89
N ASN A 129 -19.96 -18.76 -10.21
CA ASN A 129 -20.45 -19.77 -9.26
C ASN A 129 -19.83 -19.68 -7.86
N MET A 130 -18.89 -18.74 -7.66
CA MET A 130 -18.25 -18.51 -6.36
C MET A 130 -18.32 -17.01 -5.99
N PRO A 131 -18.43 -16.68 -4.69
CA PRO A 131 -18.38 -15.29 -4.24
C PRO A 131 -16.97 -14.70 -4.46
N GLU A 132 -16.91 -13.41 -4.71
CA GLU A 132 -15.65 -12.65 -4.74
C GLU A 132 -15.41 -12.00 -3.39
N TYR A 133 -14.17 -12.01 -2.96
CA TYR A 133 -13.75 -11.34 -1.74
C TYR A 133 -12.96 -10.09 -2.06
N LYS A 134 -13.32 -8.99 -1.41
CA LYS A 134 -12.59 -7.71 -1.49
C LYS A 134 -12.05 -7.35 -0.12
N ILE A 135 -10.82 -6.89 -0.10
CA ILE A 135 -10.21 -6.38 1.12
C ILE A 135 -10.35 -4.86 1.11
N ASN A 136 -10.93 -4.34 2.17
CA ASN A 136 -11.19 -2.93 2.33
C ASN A 136 -10.51 -2.42 3.61
N MET A 137 -10.12 -1.15 3.59
CA MET A 137 -9.61 -0.45 4.75
C MET A 137 -10.32 0.90 4.93
N ILE A 138 -10.66 1.22 6.17
CA ILE A 138 -11.01 2.58 6.56
C ILE A 138 -9.80 3.12 7.31
N ALA A 139 -9.00 3.93 6.61
CA ALA A 139 -7.79 4.51 7.16
C ALA A 139 -8.11 5.76 8.00
N ALA A 140 -7.60 5.81 9.22
CA ALA A 140 -7.64 6.98 10.08
C ALA A 140 -6.53 7.97 9.71
N GLY A 141 -5.37 7.44 9.30
CA GLY A 141 -4.25 8.21 8.79
C GLY A 141 -3.43 7.42 7.78
N VAL A 142 -2.73 8.13 6.90
CA VAL A 142 -1.78 7.57 5.96
C VAL A 142 -0.53 8.45 5.88
N ALA A 143 0.63 7.84 5.63
CA ALA A 143 1.87 8.57 5.37
C ALA A 143 2.49 8.06 4.07
N ILE A 144 2.66 8.94 3.10
CA ILE A 144 3.15 8.63 1.76
C ILE A 144 4.62 9.01 1.66
N ARG A 145 5.46 8.08 1.21
CA ARG A 145 6.89 8.31 1.00
C ARG A 145 7.11 9.40 -0.04
N GLU A 146 7.98 10.35 0.24
CA GLU A 146 8.23 11.45 -0.70
C GLU A 146 9.03 10.99 -1.91
N ASN A 147 10.19 10.43 -1.74
CA ASN A 147 11.02 9.82 -2.83
C ASN A 147 12.14 8.97 -2.21
#